data_fcb997a07bdb25c9f652d77fd047e587
#
_entry.id   fcb997a07bdb25c9f652d77fd047e587
#
_cell.length_a   1.000
_cell.length_b   1.000
_cell.length_c   1.000
_cell.angle_alpha   90.00
_cell.angle_beta   90.00
_cell.angle_gamma   90.00
#
_symmetry.space_group_name_H-M   'P 1'
#
loop_
_entity.id
_entity.type
_entity.pdbx_description
1 polymer ?
#
loop_
_entity_poly.entity_id
_entity_poly.type
_entity_poly.pdbx_seq_one_letter_code
_entity_poly.pdbx_strand_id
1 'polypeptide(L)'
;PGEMPEIHFWLLVEVSPIHSEKVIQSLKDHLVLGYTRVEACERHHVSPGYFSGALKRLQRVNQTVSRLMPYYIPQGEFTGQTISAIC
;
A
#
# COMPACT_ATOMS: atom_id res chain seq x y z
N PRO A 1 4.38 5.70 -10.99
CA PRO A 1 5.16 4.51 -10.68
C PRO A 1 6.50 4.88 -10.07
N GLY A 2 6.93 4.07 -9.11
CA GLY A 2 8.22 4.30 -8.48
C GLY A 2 8.26 5.39 -7.45
N GLU A 3 7.12 5.90 -7.03
CA GLU A 3 7.08 7.02 -6.09
C GLU A 3 6.83 6.58 -4.67
N MET A 4 6.44 5.34 -4.45
CA MET A 4 6.11 4.88 -3.11
C MET A 4 7.37 4.34 -2.41
N PRO A 5 7.68 4.82 -1.21
CA PRO A 5 8.78 4.24 -0.44
C PRO A 5 8.50 2.77 -0.13
N GLU A 6 9.55 1.97 -0.09
CA GLU A 6 9.38 0.52 0.08
C GLU A 6 8.73 0.19 1.42
N ILE A 7 9.11 0.87 2.48
CA ILE A 7 8.54 0.60 3.81
C ILE A 7 7.04 0.90 3.80
N HIS A 8 6.64 2.00 3.16
CA HIS A 8 5.23 2.33 3.03
C HIS A 8 4.48 1.23 2.30
N PHE A 9 5.08 0.72 1.21
CA PHE A 9 4.47 -0.35 0.44
C PHE A 9 4.20 -1.59 1.31
N TRP A 10 5.22 -2.03 2.05
CA TRP A 10 5.06 -3.25 2.85
C TRP A 10 4.04 -3.10 3.96
N LEU A 11 3.93 -1.92 4.55
CA LEU A 11 2.91 -1.68 5.57
C LEU A 11 1.51 -1.74 4.97
N LEU A 12 1.33 -1.22 3.76
CA LEU A 12 0.04 -1.30 3.09
C LEU A 12 -0.30 -2.74 2.75
N VAL A 13 0.67 -3.52 2.28
CA VAL A 13 0.44 -4.93 1.99
C VAL A 13 0.01 -5.67 3.25
N GLU A 14 0.65 -5.34 4.36
CA GLU A 14 0.35 -6.00 5.63
C GLU A 14 -1.10 -5.86 6.03
N VAL A 15 -1.70 -4.67 5.81
CA VAL A 15 -3.09 -4.44 6.20
C VAL A 15 -4.07 -4.72 5.06
N SER A 16 -3.57 -5.15 3.90
CA SER A 16 -4.42 -5.42 2.74
C SER A 16 -4.86 -6.88 2.71
N PRO A 17 -5.87 -7.21 1.93
CA PRO A 17 -6.28 -8.61 1.75
C PRO A 17 -5.51 -9.32 0.63
N ILE A 18 -4.39 -8.75 0.18
CA ILE A 18 -3.63 -9.31 -0.92
C ILE A 18 -2.57 -10.25 -0.35
N HIS A 19 -2.63 -11.52 -0.77
CA HIS A 19 -1.72 -12.54 -0.24
C HIS A 19 -0.89 -13.25 -1.30
N SER A 20 -1.22 -13.09 -2.58
CA SER A 20 -0.46 -13.75 -3.64
C SER A 20 0.92 -13.14 -3.77
N GLU A 21 1.94 -13.97 -3.63
CA GLU A 21 3.32 -13.50 -3.67
C GLU A 21 3.64 -12.83 -5.00
N LYS A 22 3.24 -13.46 -6.11
CA LYS A 22 3.60 -12.87 -7.40
C LYS A 22 2.84 -11.57 -7.66
N VAL A 23 1.63 -11.44 -7.14
CA VAL A 23 0.88 -10.19 -7.26
C VAL A 23 1.55 -9.11 -6.43
N ILE A 24 1.95 -9.45 -5.20
CA ILE A 24 2.65 -8.51 -4.33
C ILE A 24 3.93 -8.02 -5.00
N GLN A 25 4.71 -8.93 -5.58
CA GLN A 25 5.95 -8.55 -6.24
C GLN A 25 5.70 -7.68 -7.47
N SER A 26 4.64 -7.97 -8.23
CA SER A 26 4.32 -7.14 -9.38
C SER A 26 3.88 -5.74 -8.95
N LEU A 27 3.14 -5.63 -7.87
CA LEU A 27 2.75 -4.33 -7.33
C LEU A 27 3.97 -3.55 -6.83
N LYS A 28 4.90 -4.24 -6.19
CA LYS A 28 6.13 -3.61 -5.75
C LYS A 28 6.95 -3.09 -6.92
N ASP A 29 7.07 -3.90 -7.97
CA ASP A 29 7.79 -3.46 -9.17
C ASP A 29 7.22 -2.16 -9.71
N HIS A 30 5.91 -2.06 -9.75
CA HIS A 30 5.26 -0.89 -10.31
C HIS A 30 5.34 0.32 -9.37
N LEU A 31 4.97 0.13 -8.11
CA LEU A 31 4.81 1.26 -7.18
C LEU A 31 6.13 1.72 -6.59
N VAL A 32 7.05 0.82 -6.34
CA VAL A 32 8.31 1.15 -5.68
C VAL A 32 9.45 1.26 -6.67
N LEU A 33 9.58 0.30 -7.58
CA LEU A 33 10.73 0.25 -8.46
C LEU A 33 10.54 1.00 -9.77
N GLY A 34 9.31 1.37 -10.11
CA GLY A 34 9.07 2.22 -11.27
C GLY A 34 8.81 1.50 -12.58
N TYR A 35 8.62 0.19 -12.55
CA TYR A 35 8.25 -0.53 -13.77
C TYR A 35 6.85 -0.13 -14.22
N THR A 36 6.60 -0.19 -15.52
CA THR A 36 5.26 0.04 -16.02
C THR A 36 4.37 -1.12 -15.61
N ARG A 37 3.05 -0.92 -15.74
CA ARG A 37 2.11 -2.00 -15.45
C ARG A 37 2.38 -3.23 -16.31
N VAL A 38 2.63 -3.00 -17.59
CA VAL A 38 2.89 -4.09 -18.52
C VAL A 38 4.15 -4.85 -18.09
N GLU A 39 5.22 -4.12 -17.80
CA GLU A 39 6.47 -4.74 -17.40
C GLU A 39 6.30 -5.55 -16.10
N ALA A 40 5.62 -4.97 -15.13
CA ALA A 40 5.44 -5.64 -13.85
C ALA A 40 4.64 -6.93 -14.01
N CYS A 41 3.58 -6.88 -14.83
CA CYS A 41 2.76 -8.07 -15.07
C CYS A 41 3.56 -9.16 -15.79
N GLU A 42 4.37 -8.76 -16.78
CA GLU A 42 5.16 -9.73 -17.52
C GLU A 42 6.24 -10.36 -16.66
N ARG A 43 6.88 -9.58 -15.82
CA ARG A 43 7.96 -10.09 -14.97
C ARG A 43 7.48 -11.16 -14.01
N HIS A 44 6.25 -11.08 -13.56
CA HIS A 44 5.74 -11.98 -12.52
C HIS A 44 4.58 -12.85 -12.99
N HIS A 45 4.30 -12.83 -14.28
CA HIS A 45 3.23 -13.66 -14.88
C HIS A 45 1.88 -13.40 -14.23
N VAL A 46 1.55 -12.13 -14.05
CA VAL A 46 0.26 -11.71 -13.51
C VAL A 46 -0.56 -11.14 -14.66
N SER A 47 -1.84 -11.53 -14.74
CA SER A 47 -2.69 -10.99 -15.80
C SER A 47 -2.98 -9.51 -15.52
N PRO A 48 -3.11 -8.71 -16.59
CA PRO A 48 -3.41 -7.27 -16.40
C PRO A 48 -4.67 -7.02 -15.61
N GLY A 49 -5.70 -7.83 -15.83
CA GLY A 49 -6.96 -7.66 -15.09
C GLY A 49 -6.80 -7.91 -13.61
N TYR A 50 -6.09 -8.98 -13.27
CA TYR A 50 -5.83 -9.30 -11.88
C TYR A 50 -4.99 -8.21 -11.22
N PHE A 51 -3.96 -7.77 -11.94
CA PHE A 51 -3.09 -6.70 -11.45
C PHE A 51 -3.90 -5.43 -11.16
N SER A 52 -4.75 -5.04 -12.10
CA SER A 52 -5.55 -3.82 -11.93
C SER A 52 -6.47 -3.92 -10.72
N GLY A 53 -7.09 -5.07 -10.51
CA GLY A 53 -7.94 -5.28 -9.35
C GLY A 53 -7.17 -5.18 -8.05
N ALA A 54 -5.99 -5.80 -8.01
CA ALA A 54 -5.16 -5.76 -6.81
C ALA A 54 -4.66 -4.34 -6.54
N LEU A 55 -4.28 -3.63 -7.59
CA LEU A 55 -3.83 -2.25 -7.44
C LEU A 55 -4.93 -1.37 -6.86
N LYS A 56 -6.16 -1.56 -7.33
CA LYS A 56 -7.29 -0.79 -6.79
C LYS A 56 -7.53 -1.09 -5.32
N ARG A 57 -7.38 -2.36 -4.94
CA ARG A 57 -7.53 -2.72 -3.53
C ARG A 57 -6.47 -2.06 -2.67
N LEU A 58 -5.23 -2.06 -3.13
CA LEU A 58 -4.15 -1.45 -2.38
C LEU A 58 -4.35 0.06 -2.28
N GLN A 59 -4.82 0.69 -3.34
CA GLN A 59 -5.10 2.11 -3.32
C GLN A 59 -6.23 2.44 -2.34
N ARG A 60 -7.24 1.59 -2.26
CA ARG A 60 -8.32 1.79 -1.31
C ARG A 60 -7.82 1.68 0.12
N VAL A 61 -6.96 0.71 0.39
CA VAL A 61 -6.35 0.57 1.71
C VAL A 61 -5.58 1.85 2.05
N ASN A 62 -4.80 2.35 1.10
CA ASN A 62 -4.04 3.56 1.31
C ASN A 62 -4.93 4.75 1.63
N GLN A 63 -6.04 4.88 0.91
CA GLN A 63 -6.98 5.96 1.17
C GLN A 63 -7.60 5.85 2.56
N THR A 64 -7.98 4.64 2.95
CA THR A 64 -8.58 4.43 4.27
C THR A 64 -7.58 4.73 5.38
N VAL A 65 -6.34 4.27 5.22
CA VAL A 65 -5.28 4.56 6.20
C VAL A 65 -5.05 6.06 6.30
N SER A 66 -5.04 6.75 5.17
CA SER A 66 -4.87 8.21 5.17
C SER A 66 -5.98 8.90 5.94
N ARG A 67 -7.20 8.40 5.83
CA ARG A 67 -8.34 8.97 6.54
C ARG A 67 -8.26 8.69 8.04
N LEU A 68 -7.51 7.67 8.43
CA LEU A 68 -7.34 7.35 9.85
C LEU A 68 -6.28 8.21 10.52
N MET A 69 -5.37 8.81 9.73
CA MET A 69 -4.23 9.54 10.30
C MET A 69 -4.60 10.59 11.32
N PRO A 70 -5.64 11.42 11.12
CA PRO A 70 -5.96 12.45 12.11
C PRO A 70 -6.29 11.89 13.50
N TYR A 71 -6.66 10.62 13.57
CA TYR A 71 -7.01 10.02 14.86
C TYR A 71 -5.80 9.49 15.60
N TYR A 72 -4.66 9.36 14.91
CA TYR A 72 -3.43 8.86 15.51
C TYR A 72 -2.36 9.95 15.62
N ILE A 73 -2.49 11.02 14.85
CA ILE A 73 -1.56 12.14 14.89
C ILE A 73 -2.35 13.37 15.31
N PRO A 74 -2.33 13.70 16.60
CA PRO A 74 -3.11 14.84 17.09
C PRO A 74 -2.71 16.12 16.39
N GLN A 75 -3.73 16.91 16.08
CA GLN A 75 -3.51 18.20 15.45
C GLN A 75 -3.02 19.19 16.50
N GLY A 76 -2.02 19.95 16.14
CA GLY A 76 -1.53 21.00 17.00
C GLY A 76 -0.54 20.47 18.00
N GLU A 77 -0.98 20.01 19.13
CA GLU A 77 -0.04 19.54 20.11
C GLU A 77 -0.25 18.08 20.36
N PHE A 78 0.82 17.37 20.25
CA PHE A 78 0.80 15.94 20.46
C PHE A 78 0.97 15.62 21.93
N THR A 79 0.18 14.72 22.43
CA THR A 79 0.37 14.17 23.74
C THR A 79 0.38 12.66 23.63
N GLY A 80 1.20 12.03 24.43
CA GLY A 80 1.27 10.58 24.40
C GLY A 80 -0.03 9.91 24.80
N GLN A 81 -0.89 10.64 25.47
CA GLN A 81 -2.15 10.07 25.93
C GLN A 81 -3.03 9.63 24.77
N THR A 82 -2.95 10.33 23.65
CA THR A 82 -3.78 9.98 22.52
C THR A 82 -3.52 8.55 22.09
N ILE A 83 -2.28 8.19 22.03
CA ILE A 83 -1.92 6.83 21.63
C ILE A 83 -2.27 5.85 22.73
N SER A 84 -2.04 6.23 23.97
CA SER A 84 -2.36 5.36 25.09
C SER A 84 -3.84 5.04 25.14
N ALA A 85 -4.67 6.00 24.81
CA ALA A 85 -6.11 5.80 24.85
C ALA A 85 -6.58 4.80 23.78
N ILE A 86 -5.84 4.70 22.70
CA ILE A 86 -6.20 3.79 21.64
C ILE A 86 -5.80 2.36 21.99
N CYS A 87 -4.68 2.22 22.62
CA CYS A 87 -4.19 0.93 23.06
C CYS A 87 -4.91 0.50 24.31
#